data_f0e5c94b80aa564c8ad990609bc1c264
#
_entry.id   f0e5c94b80aa564c8ad990609bc1c264
#
_cell.length_a   1.000
_cell.length_b   1.000
_cell.length_c   1.000
_cell.angle_alpha   90.00
_cell.angle_beta   90.00
_cell.angle_gamma   90.00
#
_symmetry.space_group_name_H-M   'P 1'
#
loop_
_entity.id
_entity.type
_entity.pdbx_description
1 polymer ?
#
loop_
_entity_poly.entity_id
_entity_poly.type
_entity_poly.pdbx_seq_one_letter_code
_entity_poly.pdbx_strand_id
1 'polypeptide(L)'
;REWEHNIAITAPYLEKEEIQGVCNDILTVHGVAPGPKAEGVTRLIYENVDGLHTRISSNEKLAKAKDIIDELEADVVAYNKHRINWAHKNNVNGMGQMFNGGEAEIRTVSGWNVHENVGRQQQGGTSLLLFGPLIDQYNFEASGKDDTGLGRWVVMVFRGSEGITTRVVCGYNPCVSAKKATRSTYQQHRQYLITKESDRTCPRSRFREELVTQLEQWR
;
A
#
# COMPACT_ATOMS: atom_id res chain seq x y z
N ARG A 1 23.52 13.95 19.85
CA ARG A 1 22.37 14.73 19.33
C ARG A 1 21.31 13.73 18.98
N GLU A 2 20.25 13.67 19.78
CA GLU A 2 19.08 12.84 19.54
C GLU A 2 18.33 13.41 18.33
N TRP A 3 18.13 12.56 17.33
CA TRP A 3 17.27 12.86 16.18
C TRP A 3 15.87 12.45 16.56
N GLU A 4 15.03 13.42 16.92
CA GLU A 4 13.59 13.21 16.97
C GLU A 4 13.07 13.07 15.55
N HIS A 5 12.81 11.85 15.13
CA HIS A 5 12.08 11.60 13.91
C HIS A 5 10.61 11.88 14.17
N ASN A 6 10.17 13.06 13.85
CA ASN A 6 8.76 13.39 13.82
C ASN A 6 8.11 12.67 12.62
N ILE A 7 7.77 11.40 12.82
CA ILE A 7 6.79 10.75 11.98
C ILE A 7 5.44 11.31 12.43
N ALA A 8 4.95 12.33 11.75
CA ALA A 8 3.61 12.84 11.96
C ALA A 8 2.61 11.80 11.42
N ILE A 9 2.31 10.79 12.23
CA ILE A 9 1.08 10.01 12.07
C ILE A 9 -0.02 10.89 12.64
N THR A 10 -0.50 11.83 11.86
CA THR A 10 -1.66 12.64 12.23
C THR A 10 -2.93 11.87 11.86
N ALA A 11 -3.29 10.91 12.70
CA ALA A 11 -4.69 10.61 12.94
C ALA A 11 -4.98 11.12 14.35
N PRO A 12 -5.66 12.27 14.55
CA PRO A 12 -6.11 12.65 15.86
C PRO A 12 -7.08 11.59 16.36
N TYR A 13 -6.77 10.98 17.50
CA TYR A 13 -7.76 10.23 18.26
C TYR A 13 -8.82 11.22 18.72
N LEU A 14 -9.95 11.25 18.04
CA LEU A 14 -11.15 11.89 18.54
C LEU A 14 -11.69 11.04 19.69
N GLU A 15 -12.00 11.68 20.81
CA GLU A 15 -12.62 11.00 21.95
C GLU A 15 -14.01 10.45 21.52
N LYS A 16 -14.40 9.31 22.09
CA LYS A 16 -15.61 8.56 21.72
C LYS A 16 -16.91 9.37 21.72
N GLU A 17 -16.96 10.48 22.41
CA GLU A 17 -18.15 11.33 22.53
C GLU A 17 -18.37 12.25 21.32
N GLU A 18 -17.34 12.59 20.56
CA GLU A 18 -17.45 13.39 19.34
C GLU A 18 -17.92 12.57 18.12
N ILE A 19 -17.80 11.24 18.18
CA ILE A 19 -18.17 10.34 17.07
C ILE A 19 -19.69 10.19 16.92
N GLN A 20 -20.47 10.42 17.97
CA GLN A 20 -21.90 10.16 18.00
C GLN A 20 -22.75 11.27 17.36
N GLY A 21 -22.19 12.45 17.16
CA GLY A 21 -22.89 13.61 16.56
C GLY A 21 -22.83 13.70 15.03
N VAL A 22 -21.99 12.89 14.36
CA VAL A 22 -21.61 13.11 12.95
C VAL A 22 -22.06 11.98 12.02
N CYS A 23 -22.87 11.05 12.52
CA CYS A 23 -23.28 9.84 11.75
C CYS A 23 -24.28 10.04 10.61
N ASN A 24 -24.66 11.26 10.27
CA ASN A 24 -25.72 11.49 9.27
C ASN A 24 -25.27 12.09 7.94
N ASP A 25 -24.00 12.43 7.76
CA ASP A 25 -23.50 12.87 6.46
C ASP A 25 -22.41 11.93 5.91
N ILE A 26 -22.70 11.40 4.74
CA ILE A 26 -21.95 10.33 4.02
C ILE A 26 -20.56 10.78 3.55
N LEU A 27 -20.06 11.94 3.95
CA LEU A 27 -18.74 12.48 3.63
C LEU A 27 -18.04 12.96 4.90
N THR A 28 -17.87 12.09 5.88
CA THR A 28 -16.98 12.40 6.99
C THR A 28 -15.53 12.18 6.56
N VAL A 29 -14.86 13.27 6.25
CA VAL A 29 -13.39 13.31 6.25
C VAL A 29 -12.99 13.18 7.72
N HIS A 30 -12.52 12.00 8.10
CA HIS A 30 -11.96 11.78 9.43
C HIS A 30 -10.59 12.44 9.50
N GLY A 31 -10.47 13.50 10.28
CA GLY A 31 -9.22 14.20 10.55
C GLY A 31 -9.27 15.68 10.14
N VAL A 32 -8.37 16.46 10.72
CA VAL A 32 -8.10 17.83 10.30
C VAL A 32 -7.24 17.77 9.04
N ALA A 33 -7.61 18.49 7.99
CA ALA A 33 -6.78 18.63 6.80
C ALA A 33 -5.38 19.12 7.25
N PRO A 34 -4.29 18.44 6.86
CA PRO A 34 -2.96 18.93 7.19
C PRO A 34 -2.79 20.31 6.55
N GLY A 35 -2.21 21.23 7.31
CA GLY A 35 -1.81 22.53 6.76
C GLY A 35 -0.80 22.41 5.62
N PRO A 36 -0.32 23.51 5.04
CA PRO A 36 0.72 23.51 4.03
C PRO A 36 1.91 22.64 4.43
N LYS A 37 2.50 21.92 3.48
CA LYS A 37 3.66 21.07 3.74
C LYS A 37 4.86 21.93 4.12
N ALA A 38 5.41 21.70 5.31
CA ALA A 38 6.63 22.37 5.72
C ALA A 38 7.84 21.84 4.94
N GLU A 39 8.85 22.68 4.77
CA GLU A 39 10.12 22.27 4.16
C GLU A 39 10.79 21.15 4.96
N GLY A 40 11.33 20.16 4.28
CA GLY A 40 12.01 18.99 4.89
C GLY A 40 11.05 17.94 5.48
N VAL A 41 9.73 18.12 5.38
CA VAL A 41 8.74 17.14 5.82
C VAL A 41 8.40 16.18 4.70
N THR A 42 8.46 14.88 4.99
CA THR A 42 7.95 13.82 4.10
C THR A 42 6.52 13.46 4.50
N ARG A 43 5.59 13.55 3.56
CA ARG A 43 4.20 13.12 3.77
C ARG A 43 3.98 11.72 3.23
N LEU A 44 3.49 10.84 4.10
CA LEU A 44 3.10 9.50 3.73
C LEU A 44 1.58 9.37 3.88
N ILE A 45 0.92 8.89 2.83
CA ILE A 45 -0.49 8.52 2.82
C ILE A 45 -0.60 7.00 2.81
N TYR A 46 -1.51 6.47 3.62
CA TYR A 46 -1.89 5.06 3.58
C TYR A 46 -3.40 4.94 3.37
N GLU A 47 -3.79 4.10 2.40
CA GLU A 47 -5.20 3.88 2.09
C GLU A 47 -5.50 2.41 1.74
N ASN A 48 -6.61 1.90 2.26
CA ASN A 48 -7.19 0.64 1.82
C ASN A 48 -8.22 0.92 0.72
N VAL A 49 -7.77 0.93 -0.52
CA VAL A 49 -8.59 1.40 -1.66
C VAL A 49 -9.68 0.44 -2.10
N ASP A 50 -9.68 -0.79 -1.61
CA ASP A 50 -10.66 -1.84 -1.98
C ASP A 50 -10.94 -1.93 -3.50
N GLY A 51 -9.88 -1.88 -4.28
CA GLY A 51 -9.89 -1.96 -5.74
C GLY A 51 -9.68 -0.61 -6.44
N LEU A 52 -8.69 -0.58 -7.31
CA LEU A 52 -8.45 0.47 -8.28
C LEU A 52 -8.71 -0.09 -9.68
N HIS A 53 -9.44 0.65 -10.50
CA HIS A 53 -9.64 0.23 -11.88
C HIS A 53 -8.48 0.68 -12.77
N THR A 54 -8.12 -0.15 -13.74
CA THR A 54 -7.04 0.14 -14.68
C THR A 54 -7.44 1.07 -15.83
N ARG A 55 -8.74 1.39 -15.95
CA ARG A 55 -9.24 2.31 -16.98
C ARG A 55 -9.38 3.71 -16.39
N ILE A 56 -8.50 4.60 -16.81
CA ILE A 56 -8.42 5.98 -16.34
C ILE A 56 -9.70 6.77 -16.68
N SER A 57 -10.30 6.54 -17.86
CA SER A 57 -11.42 7.34 -18.39
C SER A 57 -12.76 7.17 -17.67
N SER A 58 -12.89 6.23 -16.75
CA SER A 58 -14.16 5.96 -16.05
C SER A 58 -13.98 5.72 -14.55
N ASN A 59 -12.83 6.14 -13.98
CA ASN A 59 -12.49 5.76 -12.62
C ASN A 59 -12.49 6.98 -11.68
N GLU A 60 -13.66 7.30 -11.15
CA GLU A 60 -13.81 8.36 -10.15
C GLU A 60 -12.92 8.14 -8.91
N LYS A 61 -12.70 6.87 -8.53
CA LYS A 61 -11.83 6.54 -7.39
C LYS A 61 -10.37 6.89 -7.68
N LEU A 62 -9.89 6.66 -8.89
CA LEU A 62 -8.53 7.02 -9.29
C LEU A 62 -8.39 8.55 -9.38
N ALA A 63 -9.39 9.25 -9.90
CA ALA A 63 -9.38 10.71 -9.93
C ALA A 63 -9.30 11.29 -8.51
N LYS A 64 -10.18 10.84 -7.61
CA LYS A 64 -10.14 11.24 -6.20
C LYS A 64 -8.80 10.92 -5.52
N ALA A 65 -8.21 9.77 -5.82
CA ALA A 65 -6.91 9.40 -5.26
C ALA A 65 -5.81 10.36 -5.74
N LYS A 66 -5.85 10.81 -7.00
CA LYS A 66 -4.94 11.83 -7.53
C LYS A 66 -5.15 13.17 -6.85
N ASP A 67 -6.40 13.62 -6.78
CA ASP A 67 -6.75 14.89 -6.12
C ASP A 67 -6.24 14.92 -4.67
N ILE A 68 -6.39 13.82 -3.93
CA ILE A 68 -5.88 13.70 -2.55
C ILE A 68 -4.35 13.75 -2.50
N ILE A 69 -3.66 13.09 -3.43
CA ILE A 69 -2.20 13.11 -3.51
C ILE A 69 -1.70 14.53 -3.74
N ASP A 70 -2.32 15.24 -4.67
CA ASP A 70 -1.96 16.60 -5.04
C ASP A 70 -2.31 17.59 -3.92
N GLU A 71 -3.52 17.52 -3.36
CA GLU A 71 -3.96 18.38 -2.24
C GLU A 71 -3.09 18.22 -1.01
N LEU A 72 -2.71 16.99 -0.69
CA LEU A 72 -1.87 16.69 0.45
C LEU A 72 -0.37 16.80 0.17
N GLU A 73 0.03 17.12 -1.04
CA GLU A 73 1.45 17.16 -1.45
C GLU A 73 2.20 15.90 -0.99
N ALA A 74 1.63 14.72 -1.25
CA ALA A 74 2.16 13.46 -0.75
C ALA A 74 3.46 13.06 -1.46
N ASP A 75 4.45 12.61 -0.69
CA ASP A 75 5.71 12.09 -1.23
C ASP A 75 5.66 10.58 -1.40
N VAL A 76 4.99 9.88 -0.48
CA VAL A 76 4.85 8.42 -0.50
C VAL A 76 3.39 8.05 -0.30
N VAL A 77 2.87 7.19 -1.17
CA VAL A 77 1.52 6.67 -1.06
C VAL A 77 1.53 5.15 -1.00
N ALA A 78 0.90 4.62 0.03
CA ALA A 78 0.77 3.19 0.27
C ALA A 78 -0.67 2.74 0.04
N TYR A 79 -0.90 1.89 -0.96
CA TYR A 79 -2.21 1.33 -1.27
C TYR A 79 -2.31 -0.14 -0.94
N ASN A 80 -3.33 -0.51 -0.19
CA ASN A 80 -3.72 -1.89 0.04
C ASN A 80 -4.98 -2.25 -0.75
N LYS A 81 -5.10 -3.54 -1.06
CA LYS A 81 -6.26 -4.09 -1.78
C LYS A 81 -6.52 -3.40 -3.13
N HIS A 82 -5.48 -3.06 -3.86
CA HIS A 82 -5.65 -2.43 -5.18
C HIS A 82 -6.40 -3.32 -6.18
N ARG A 83 -6.45 -4.63 -5.96
CA ARG A 83 -7.18 -5.63 -6.76
C ARG A 83 -6.80 -5.67 -8.24
N ILE A 84 -5.59 -5.30 -8.59
CA ILE A 84 -5.10 -5.29 -9.96
C ILE A 84 -4.22 -6.53 -10.19
N ASN A 85 -4.48 -7.24 -11.27
CA ASN A 85 -3.60 -8.28 -11.76
C ASN A 85 -2.59 -7.69 -12.73
N TRP A 86 -1.38 -7.44 -12.26
CA TRP A 86 -0.30 -6.87 -13.09
C TRP A 86 0.23 -7.81 -14.16
N ALA A 87 -0.01 -9.11 -14.05
CA ALA A 87 0.31 -10.07 -15.10
C ALA A 87 -0.65 -10.00 -16.30
N HIS A 88 -1.81 -9.35 -16.15
CA HIS A 88 -2.76 -9.23 -17.24
C HIS A 88 -2.27 -8.23 -18.29
N LYS A 89 -2.28 -8.61 -19.56
CA LYS A 89 -1.74 -7.83 -20.70
C LYS A 89 -2.19 -6.36 -20.76
N ASN A 90 -3.37 -6.05 -20.24
CA ASN A 90 -3.91 -4.69 -20.22
C ASN A 90 -3.44 -3.85 -19.01
N ASN A 91 -2.65 -4.44 -18.10
CA ASN A 91 -2.16 -3.80 -16.89
C ASN A 91 -0.63 -3.67 -16.89
N VAL A 92 0.02 -3.96 -18.02
CA VAL A 92 1.48 -4.09 -18.14
C VAL A 92 2.24 -2.81 -17.74
N ASN A 93 1.59 -1.69 -17.87
CA ASN A 93 2.23 -0.39 -17.67
C ASN A 93 2.27 0.07 -16.20
N GLY A 94 1.73 -0.73 -15.32
CA GLY A 94 1.89 -0.55 -13.88
C GLY A 94 1.14 0.64 -13.26
N MET A 95 1.26 0.73 -11.95
CA MET A 95 0.62 1.77 -11.14
C MET A 95 1.10 3.17 -11.53
N GLY A 96 2.39 3.32 -11.87
CA GLY A 96 2.96 4.61 -12.27
C GLY A 96 2.21 5.28 -13.41
N GLN A 97 1.84 4.53 -14.45
CA GLN A 97 1.06 5.09 -15.57
C GLN A 97 -0.36 5.50 -15.18
N MET A 98 -0.98 4.81 -14.23
CA MET A 98 -2.31 5.18 -13.76
C MET A 98 -2.31 6.56 -13.08
N PHE A 99 -1.23 6.89 -12.38
CA PHE A 99 -1.08 8.14 -11.65
C PHE A 99 -0.30 9.20 -12.40
N ASN A 100 0.49 8.83 -13.40
CA ASN A 100 1.27 9.75 -14.19
C ASN A 100 0.33 10.57 -15.12
N GLY A 101 0.13 11.85 -14.80
CA GLY A 101 -0.61 12.79 -15.62
C GLY A 101 0.19 13.37 -16.80
N GLY A 102 1.44 12.88 -17.01
CA GLY A 102 2.26 13.24 -18.16
C GLY A 102 3.58 13.95 -17.87
N GLU A 103 3.81 14.53 -16.69
CA GLU A 103 5.02 15.35 -16.45
C GLU A 103 5.85 14.93 -15.23
N ALA A 104 5.26 14.35 -14.21
CA ALA A 104 6.00 13.99 -13.00
C ALA A 104 6.56 12.56 -13.08
N GLU A 105 7.81 12.38 -12.73
CA GLU A 105 8.39 11.05 -12.54
C GLU A 105 7.75 10.40 -11.31
N ILE A 106 7.29 9.14 -11.46
CA ILE A 106 6.71 8.35 -10.37
C ILE A 106 7.44 7.02 -10.31
N ARG A 107 7.93 6.64 -9.13
CA ARG A 107 8.46 5.29 -8.89
C ARG A 107 7.41 4.45 -8.18
N THR A 108 7.30 3.18 -8.58
CA THR A 108 6.30 2.28 -7.99
C THR A 108 6.86 0.91 -7.72
N VAL A 109 6.44 0.32 -6.61
CA VAL A 109 6.61 -1.10 -6.32
C VAL A 109 5.25 -1.68 -6.03
N SER A 110 4.88 -2.77 -6.73
CA SER A 110 3.57 -3.41 -6.58
C SER A 110 3.69 -4.92 -6.40
N GLY A 111 2.99 -5.42 -5.40
CA GLY A 111 2.84 -6.84 -5.11
C GLY A 111 1.40 -7.30 -5.38
N TRP A 112 1.25 -8.47 -5.97
CA TRP A 112 -0.04 -9.12 -6.20
C TRP A 112 0.12 -10.64 -6.11
N ASN A 113 -0.98 -11.36 -5.95
CA ASN A 113 -0.93 -12.82 -5.90
C ASN A 113 -0.68 -13.39 -7.31
N VAL A 114 0.55 -13.84 -7.57
CA VAL A 114 0.96 -14.40 -8.89
C VAL A 114 0.46 -15.82 -9.11
N HIS A 115 -0.02 -16.51 -8.07
CA HIS A 115 -0.50 -17.89 -8.15
C HIS A 115 -1.94 -17.99 -8.64
N GLU A 116 -2.65 -16.89 -8.68
CA GLU A 116 -4.04 -16.82 -9.11
C GLU A 116 -4.16 -15.91 -10.33
N ASN A 117 -4.56 -16.46 -11.46
CA ASN A 117 -4.84 -15.67 -12.66
C ASN A 117 -6.35 -15.65 -12.94
N VAL A 118 -7.03 -14.69 -12.34
CA VAL A 118 -8.49 -14.55 -12.39
C VAL A 118 -8.96 -13.42 -13.31
N GLY A 119 -8.15 -13.02 -14.26
CA GLY A 119 -8.46 -11.91 -15.18
C GLY A 119 -7.84 -10.58 -14.74
N ARG A 120 -8.49 -9.45 -15.12
CA ARG A 120 -7.94 -8.10 -14.84
C ARG A 120 -7.92 -7.73 -13.37
N GLN A 121 -8.90 -8.23 -12.63
CA GLN A 121 -9.03 -7.95 -11.20
C GLN A 121 -8.61 -9.17 -10.40
N GLN A 122 -7.90 -8.92 -9.33
CA GLN A 122 -7.43 -9.93 -8.40
C GLN A 122 -7.63 -9.46 -6.98
N GLN A 123 -7.89 -10.38 -6.07
CA GLN A 123 -8.09 -10.02 -4.67
C GLN A 123 -6.77 -9.65 -4.00
N GLY A 124 -6.81 -8.66 -3.11
CA GLY A 124 -5.63 -8.20 -2.37
C GLY A 124 -4.73 -7.26 -3.17
N GLY A 125 -3.43 -7.42 -2.96
CA GLY A 125 -2.38 -6.61 -3.55
C GLY A 125 -2.00 -5.37 -2.74
N THR A 126 -0.72 -5.04 -2.79
CA THR A 126 -0.11 -3.90 -2.09
C THR A 126 0.72 -3.10 -3.08
N SER A 127 0.76 -1.79 -2.92
CA SER A 127 1.59 -0.92 -3.75
C SER A 127 2.13 0.24 -2.94
N LEU A 128 3.34 0.66 -3.29
CA LEU A 128 3.94 1.92 -2.88
C LEU A 128 4.18 2.77 -4.12
N LEU A 129 3.83 4.04 -4.04
CA LEU A 129 4.12 5.05 -5.04
C LEU A 129 4.98 6.12 -4.40
N LEU A 130 5.93 6.64 -5.14
CA LEU A 130 6.87 7.65 -4.73
C LEU A 130 6.81 8.83 -5.69
N PHE A 131 6.72 10.02 -5.14
CA PHE A 131 6.60 11.29 -5.85
C PHE A 131 7.68 12.28 -5.42
N GLY A 132 8.00 13.23 -6.29
CA GLY A 132 8.82 14.38 -5.97
C GLY A 132 10.29 14.05 -5.62
N PRO A 133 10.94 14.91 -4.82
CA PRO A 133 12.39 14.86 -4.61
C PRO A 133 12.93 13.59 -3.94
N LEU A 134 12.07 12.83 -3.26
CA LEU A 134 12.49 11.56 -2.66
C LEU A 134 12.91 10.50 -3.68
N ILE A 135 12.56 10.69 -4.96
CA ILE A 135 12.94 9.78 -6.04
C ILE A 135 14.47 9.64 -6.15
N ASP A 136 15.19 10.73 -5.94
CA ASP A 136 16.67 10.73 -6.00
C ASP A 136 17.32 9.90 -4.88
N GLN A 137 16.61 9.69 -3.77
CA GLN A 137 17.07 8.89 -2.64
C GLN A 137 16.65 7.42 -2.74
N TYR A 138 15.80 7.09 -3.72
CA TYR A 138 15.24 5.75 -3.87
C TYR A 138 16.28 4.73 -4.32
N ASN A 139 16.39 3.64 -3.58
CA ASN A 139 17.25 2.51 -3.91
C ASN A 139 16.42 1.37 -4.52
N PHE A 140 16.40 1.31 -5.84
CA PHE A 140 15.62 0.30 -6.56
C PHE A 140 16.09 -1.13 -6.27
N GLU A 141 17.39 -1.37 -6.17
CA GLU A 141 17.95 -2.72 -5.99
C GLU A 141 17.62 -3.33 -4.61
N ALA A 142 17.50 -2.47 -3.59
CA ALA A 142 17.16 -2.89 -2.24
C ALA A 142 15.63 -2.90 -1.98
N SER A 143 14.84 -2.37 -2.92
CA SER A 143 13.38 -2.37 -2.83
C SER A 143 12.82 -3.67 -3.37
N GLY A 144 11.66 -4.09 -2.85
CA GLY A 144 11.14 -5.39 -3.21
C GLY A 144 9.70 -5.65 -2.82
N LYS A 145 9.34 -6.90 -2.91
CA LYS A 145 8.01 -7.40 -2.59
C LYS A 145 8.08 -8.79 -1.96
N ASP A 146 6.97 -9.22 -1.41
CA ASP A 146 6.76 -10.54 -0.83
C ASP A 146 7.26 -11.68 -1.73
N ASP A 147 8.30 -12.40 -1.26
CA ASP A 147 8.96 -13.48 -2.01
C ASP A 147 8.05 -14.68 -2.26
N THR A 148 7.01 -14.86 -1.44
CA THR A 148 6.02 -15.92 -1.68
C THR A 148 5.17 -15.68 -2.93
N GLY A 149 5.16 -14.46 -3.47
CA GLY A 149 4.32 -14.08 -4.60
C GLY A 149 2.83 -13.94 -4.25
N LEU A 150 2.46 -13.90 -2.96
CA LEU A 150 1.08 -13.68 -2.54
C LEU A 150 0.67 -12.20 -2.54
N GLY A 151 1.64 -11.28 -2.72
CA GLY A 151 1.39 -9.85 -2.80
C GLY A 151 0.95 -9.22 -1.47
N ARG A 152 1.49 -9.75 -0.35
CA ARG A 152 1.11 -9.37 1.00
C ARG A 152 1.83 -8.13 1.49
N TRP A 153 3.01 -7.85 0.97
CA TRP A 153 3.79 -6.65 1.30
C TRP A 153 4.69 -6.23 0.14
N VAL A 154 5.04 -4.97 0.15
CA VAL A 154 6.07 -4.35 -0.69
C VAL A 154 6.90 -3.40 0.17
N VAL A 155 8.15 -3.18 -0.22
CA VAL A 155 9.07 -2.27 0.46
C VAL A 155 9.74 -1.34 -0.52
N MET A 156 9.84 -0.07 -0.17
CA MET A 156 10.72 0.91 -0.79
C MET A 156 11.84 1.26 0.17
N VAL A 157 13.05 1.35 -0.35
CA VAL A 157 14.26 1.64 0.42
C VAL A 157 14.85 2.96 -0.05
N PHE A 158 15.19 3.81 0.90
CA PHE A 158 15.75 5.13 0.67
C PHE A 158 17.14 5.21 1.30
N ARG A 159 18.06 5.84 0.59
CA ARG A 159 19.38 6.18 1.11
C ARG A 159 19.31 7.56 1.76
N GLY A 160 19.54 7.60 3.05
CA GLY A 160 19.69 8.83 3.79
C GLY A 160 21.14 9.30 3.84
N SER A 161 21.35 10.44 4.48
CA SER A 161 22.68 10.92 4.83
C SER A 161 23.39 9.98 5.82
N GLU A 162 24.71 10.03 5.84
CA GLU A 162 25.55 9.28 6.81
C GLU A 162 25.33 7.75 6.82
N GLY A 163 24.88 7.18 5.68
CA GLY A 163 24.66 5.73 5.56
C GLY A 163 23.37 5.24 6.20
N ILE A 164 22.50 6.13 6.67
CA ILE A 164 21.18 5.77 7.20
C ILE A 164 20.33 5.23 6.06
N THR A 165 19.67 4.11 6.31
CA THR A 165 18.71 3.50 5.38
C THR A 165 17.32 3.54 5.97
N THR A 166 16.39 4.18 5.26
CA THR A 166 14.97 4.19 5.62
C THR A 166 14.21 3.20 4.76
N ARG A 167 13.33 2.42 5.38
CA ARG A 167 12.45 1.48 4.68
C ARG A 167 11.00 1.81 4.95
N VAL A 168 10.23 1.94 3.88
CA VAL A 168 8.77 2.09 3.96
C VAL A 168 8.15 0.79 3.49
N VAL A 169 7.39 0.14 4.36
CA VAL A 169 6.74 -1.15 4.10
C VAL A 169 5.23 -0.95 4.04
N CYS A 170 4.61 -1.35 2.94
CA CYS A 170 3.16 -1.46 2.82
C CYS A 170 2.75 -2.92 2.94
N GLY A 171 2.04 -3.28 4.00
CA GLY A 171 1.62 -4.65 4.27
C GLY A 171 0.10 -4.80 4.31
N TYR A 172 -0.41 -5.92 3.79
CA TYR A 172 -1.82 -6.27 3.81
C TYR A 172 -2.05 -7.63 4.48
N ASN A 173 -2.58 -7.59 5.69
CA ASN A 173 -2.98 -8.78 6.42
C ASN A 173 -4.46 -9.09 6.13
N PRO A 174 -4.79 -10.15 5.35
CA PRO A 174 -6.14 -10.39 4.89
C PRO A 174 -7.11 -10.67 6.03
N CYS A 175 -8.33 -10.11 5.92
CA CYS A 175 -9.40 -10.42 6.87
C CYS A 175 -9.80 -11.88 6.78
N VAL A 176 -10.07 -12.50 7.94
CA VAL A 176 -10.60 -13.87 7.99
C VAL A 176 -11.93 -13.92 7.25
N SER A 177 -12.06 -14.88 6.35
CA SER A 177 -13.29 -15.13 5.63
C SER A 177 -13.79 -16.53 5.93
N ALA A 178 -14.95 -16.62 6.56
CA ALA A 178 -15.62 -17.89 6.84
C ALA A 178 -16.27 -18.52 5.59
N LYS A 179 -16.49 -17.73 4.53
CA LYS A 179 -17.14 -18.19 3.30
C LYS A 179 -16.17 -19.03 2.46
N LYS A 180 -16.28 -20.34 2.53
CA LYS A 180 -15.41 -21.29 1.81
C LYS A 180 -15.45 -21.13 0.28
N ALA A 181 -16.57 -20.68 -0.27
CA ALA A 181 -16.78 -20.54 -1.72
C ALA A 181 -16.23 -19.21 -2.28
N THR A 182 -15.67 -18.34 -1.48
CA THR A 182 -15.21 -17.05 -1.95
C THR A 182 -13.74 -17.09 -2.36
N ARG A 183 -13.45 -16.51 -3.50
CA ARG A 183 -12.07 -16.20 -3.92
C ARG A 183 -11.50 -15.01 -3.13
N SER A 184 -11.79 -14.95 -1.81
CA SER A 184 -11.23 -13.87 -0.98
C SER A 184 -9.71 -14.02 -0.86
N THR A 185 -9.01 -12.94 -0.61
CA THR A 185 -7.55 -12.95 -0.38
C THR A 185 -7.16 -13.98 0.67
N TYR A 186 -7.91 -14.06 1.77
CA TYR A 186 -7.66 -15.04 2.83
C TYR A 186 -7.73 -16.49 2.33
N GLN A 187 -8.76 -16.84 1.52
CA GLN A 187 -8.91 -18.19 1.00
C GLN A 187 -7.84 -18.54 -0.04
N GLN A 188 -7.46 -17.59 -0.87
CA GLN A 188 -6.36 -17.77 -1.82
C GLN A 188 -5.04 -18.05 -1.09
N HIS A 189 -4.70 -17.26 -0.07
CA HIS A 189 -3.49 -17.48 0.73
C HIS A 189 -3.54 -18.82 1.47
N ARG A 190 -4.69 -19.17 2.05
CA ARG A 190 -4.88 -20.47 2.71
C ARG A 190 -4.67 -21.63 1.75
N GLN A 191 -5.24 -21.53 0.56
CA GLN A 191 -5.08 -22.57 -0.47
C GLN A 191 -3.62 -22.72 -0.89
N TYR A 192 -2.92 -21.60 -1.08
CA TYR A 192 -1.49 -21.61 -1.38
C TYR A 192 -0.68 -22.31 -0.28
N LEU A 193 -0.84 -21.93 0.97
CA LEU A 193 -0.14 -22.54 2.10
C LEU A 193 -0.37 -24.07 2.16
N ILE A 194 -1.61 -24.51 1.99
CA ILE A 194 -1.94 -25.95 2.00
C ILE A 194 -1.33 -26.70 0.81
N THR A 195 -1.41 -26.13 -0.40
CA THR A 195 -1.06 -26.87 -1.62
C THR A 195 0.42 -26.78 -1.97
N LYS A 196 1.08 -25.69 -1.64
CA LYS A 196 2.49 -25.44 -2.00
C LYS A 196 3.44 -25.68 -0.85
N GLU A 197 3.04 -25.35 0.36
CA GLU A 197 3.91 -25.44 1.54
C GLU A 197 3.50 -26.55 2.49
N SER A 198 2.40 -27.28 2.22
CA SER A 198 1.82 -28.29 3.13
C SER A 198 1.54 -27.72 4.53
N ASP A 199 1.35 -26.41 4.61
CA ASP A 199 1.13 -25.67 5.85
C ASP A 199 -0.36 -25.38 6.05
N ARG A 200 -0.87 -25.68 7.25
CA ARG A 200 -2.26 -25.42 7.65
C ARG A 200 -2.39 -24.22 8.59
N THR A 201 -1.31 -23.50 8.81
CA THR A 201 -1.30 -22.30 9.64
C THR A 201 -2.28 -21.25 9.08
N CYS A 202 -2.83 -20.47 9.98
CA CYS A 202 -3.69 -19.35 9.60
C CYS A 202 -2.88 -18.35 8.73
N PRO A 203 -3.35 -17.98 7.55
CA PRO A 203 -2.65 -17.03 6.66
C PRO A 203 -2.23 -15.73 7.34
N ARG A 204 -3.01 -15.26 8.32
CA ARG A 204 -2.70 -14.04 9.07
C ARG A 204 -1.54 -14.23 10.05
N SER A 205 -1.46 -15.39 10.71
CA SER A 205 -0.36 -15.71 11.61
C SER A 205 0.91 -15.88 10.82
N ARG A 206 0.86 -16.66 9.73
CA ARG A 206 1.98 -16.89 8.83
C ARG A 206 2.52 -15.58 8.25
N PHE A 207 1.65 -14.70 7.78
CA PHE A 207 2.06 -13.37 7.28
C PHE A 207 2.82 -12.56 8.35
N ARG A 208 2.33 -12.55 9.59
CA ARG A 208 2.99 -11.78 10.67
C ARG A 208 4.36 -12.36 11.03
N GLU A 209 4.46 -13.68 11.13
CA GLU A 209 5.71 -14.37 11.42
C GLU A 209 6.77 -14.08 10.36
N GLU A 210 6.41 -14.21 9.08
CA GLU A 210 7.31 -13.95 7.97
C GLU A 210 7.70 -12.48 7.86
N LEU A 211 6.76 -11.55 8.07
CA LEU A 211 7.08 -10.13 8.05
C LEU A 211 8.02 -9.75 9.20
N VAL A 212 7.81 -10.29 10.41
CA VAL A 212 8.72 -10.07 11.53
C VAL A 212 10.11 -10.59 11.21
N THR A 213 10.22 -11.82 10.69
CA THR A 213 11.51 -12.40 10.27
C THR A 213 12.19 -11.52 9.22
N GLN A 214 11.45 -11.00 8.25
CA GLN A 214 11.98 -10.12 7.22
C GLN A 214 12.47 -8.78 7.81
N LEU A 215 11.73 -8.19 8.74
CA LEU A 215 12.12 -6.96 9.43
C LEU A 215 13.39 -7.14 10.26
N GLU A 216 13.55 -8.31 10.90
CA GLU A 216 14.77 -8.67 11.65
C GLU A 216 15.99 -8.81 10.73
N GLN A 217 15.83 -9.37 9.54
CA GLN A 217 16.90 -9.47 8.54
C GLN A 217 17.34 -8.11 8.00
N TRP A 218 16.49 -7.10 8.04
CA TRP A 218 16.80 -5.75 7.58
C TRP A 218 17.45 -4.87 8.65
N ARG A 219 17.54 -5.32 9.88
CA ARG A 219 18.26 -4.62 10.96
C ARG A 219 19.77 -4.64 10.77
#